data_f631afc53b59175e1f72d6195717f734
#
_entry.id   f631afc53b59175e1f72d6195717f734
#
_cell.length_a   1.000
_cell.length_b   1.000
_cell.length_c   1.000
_cell.angle_alpha   90.00
_cell.angle_beta   90.00
_cell.angle_gamma   90.00
#
_symmetry.space_group_name_H-M   'P 1'
#
loop_
_entity.id
_entity.type
_entity.pdbx_description
1 polymer ?
#
loop_
_entity_poly.entity_id
_entity_poly.type
_entity_poly.pdbx_seq_one_letter_code
_entity_poly.pdbx_strand_id
1 'polypeptide(L)'
;MRVVRTGAALLLLLVLSAPIAAQQTTGEIIGKITDDSGAFLPGVAVTIRGAGVPGAPTITSSGAGTYRFPALPPSVYELEFELQGFTTLKRTAVAVAVGSTVELNVMLGVGALTEMITVEGAGPVVNAAAAEVSTTYNREWVENAPTKRFSYFDLVNSSPGVSGNSNVGQSSGAQSMGSSTNENQYQIDGTNISSTPWVSGDAVEEVEVVQLGASAQYGNVQGAVFNIVTRQGGNLFHGDVSFYSQNDALTSRNTTAAVDNGRPYHRDNFSDVSLQAGGPFVRDKLWFFGAFQNQRDYDSQPGVDPQYPAKNDARRVFWKFNYNIAANHRVMHGYHDDYYWIPTVPSAFTAPTTLGLSHGDNPTPNVVYTGV
;
A
#
# COMPACT_ATOMS: atom_id res chain seq x y z
N MET A 1 19.76 36.58 -22.13
CA MET A 1 18.43 36.35 -21.48
C MET A 1 17.37 35.66 -22.36
N ARG A 2 17.27 35.91 -23.67
CA ARG A 2 16.30 35.22 -24.55
C ARG A 2 16.63 33.72 -24.75
N VAL A 3 17.90 33.35 -24.92
CA VAL A 3 18.33 31.96 -25.14
C VAL A 3 18.08 31.06 -23.92
N VAL A 4 18.22 31.57 -22.70
CA VAL A 4 17.94 30.80 -21.45
C VAL A 4 16.44 30.58 -21.28
N ARG A 5 15.58 31.53 -21.69
CA ARG A 5 14.13 31.36 -21.64
C ARG A 5 13.61 30.36 -22.67
N THR A 6 14.18 30.33 -23.86
CA THR A 6 13.86 29.35 -24.90
C THR A 6 14.37 27.95 -24.52
N GLY A 7 15.54 27.82 -23.92
CA GLY A 7 16.06 26.55 -23.40
C GLY A 7 15.21 25.98 -22.25
N ALA A 8 14.78 26.83 -21.32
CA ALA A 8 13.91 26.42 -20.22
C ALA A 8 12.50 26.00 -20.72
N ALA A 9 11.95 26.68 -21.73
CA ALA A 9 10.67 26.30 -22.33
C ALA A 9 10.75 24.99 -23.13
N LEU A 10 11.88 24.74 -23.83
CA LEU A 10 12.11 23.46 -24.51
C LEU A 10 12.31 22.31 -23.53
N LEU A 11 13.03 22.54 -22.43
CA LEU A 11 13.20 21.55 -21.36
C LEU A 11 11.87 21.22 -20.69
N LEU A 12 11.00 22.22 -20.47
CA LEU A 12 9.67 22.04 -19.92
C LEU A 12 8.76 21.23 -20.86
N LEU A 13 8.85 21.48 -22.18
CA LEU A 13 8.12 20.73 -23.21
C LEU A 13 8.61 19.28 -23.35
N LEU A 14 9.90 19.02 -23.17
CA LEU A 14 10.47 17.67 -23.18
C LEU A 14 10.06 16.84 -21.95
N VAL A 15 9.90 17.49 -20.79
CA VAL A 15 9.40 16.83 -19.56
C VAL A 15 7.91 16.48 -19.67
N LEU A 16 7.14 17.27 -20.43
CA LEU A 16 5.70 17.03 -20.68
C LEU A 16 5.43 15.94 -21.73
N SER A 17 6.42 15.52 -22.50
CA SER A 17 6.24 14.51 -23.55
C SER A 17 6.64 13.08 -23.13
N ALA A 18 7.04 12.85 -21.88
CA ALA A 18 7.22 11.50 -21.38
C ALA A 18 5.86 10.78 -21.37
N PRO A 19 5.73 9.57 -21.97
CA PRO A 19 4.51 8.81 -21.85
C PRO A 19 4.31 8.48 -20.37
N ILE A 20 3.32 9.10 -19.75
CA ILE A 20 2.88 8.75 -18.40
C ILE A 20 2.16 7.43 -18.55
N ALA A 21 2.87 6.32 -18.36
CA ALA A 21 2.26 5.01 -18.21
C ALA A 21 1.44 5.09 -16.92
N ALA A 22 0.13 5.31 -17.06
CA ALA A 22 -0.81 5.31 -15.94
C ALA A 22 -0.94 3.86 -15.45
N GLN A 23 -0.22 3.50 -14.41
CA GLN A 23 -0.38 2.22 -13.74
C GLN A 23 -1.56 2.30 -12.79
N GLN A 24 -2.29 1.20 -12.66
CA GLN A 24 -3.52 1.16 -11.86
C GLN A 24 -3.16 1.16 -10.37
N THR A 25 -3.43 2.28 -9.70
CA THR A 25 -3.32 2.42 -8.24
C THR A 25 -4.68 2.48 -7.57
N THR A 26 -5.73 2.29 -8.35
CA THR A 26 -7.12 2.47 -7.96
C THR A 26 -7.94 1.27 -8.37
N GLY A 27 -9.02 1.03 -7.65
CA GLY A 27 -10.07 0.12 -8.09
C GLY A 27 -11.28 0.88 -8.61
N GLU A 28 -12.38 0.19 -8.83
CA GLU A 28 -13.64 0.79 -9.25
C GLU A 28 -14.84 0.05 -8.62
N ILE A 29 -15.96 0.75 -8.53
CA ILE A 29 -17.24 0.15 -8.20
C ILE A 29 -18.18 0.32 -9.39
N ILE A 30 -18.76 -0.79 -9.85
CA ILE A 30 -19.78 -0.82 -10.89
C ILE A 30 -21.02 -1.54 -10.37
N GLY A 31 -22.17 -1.30 -10.98
CA GLY A 31 -23.34 -2.08 -10.63
C GLY A 31 -24.58 -1.71 -11.41
N LYS A 32 -25.64 -2.46 -11.15
CA LYS A 32 -26.97 -2.26 -11.72
C LYS A 32 -27.97 -2.05 -10.59
N ILE A 33 -28.93 -1.18 -10.85
CA ILE A 33 -30.01 -0.87 -9.92
C ILE A 33 -31.32 -1.31 -10.53
N THR A 34 -32.07 -2.13 -9.78
CA THR A 34 -33.37 -2.66 -10.17
C THR A 34 -34.44 -2.36 -9.11
N ASP A 35 -35.71 -2.46 -9.48
CA ASP A 35 -36.83 -2.52 -8.55
C ASP A 35 -37.13 -3.98 -8.15
N ASP A 36 -38.19 -4.15 -7.32
CA ASP A 36 -38.63 -5.45 -6.85
C ASP A 36 -39.15 -6.36 -7.97
N SER A 37 -39.49 -5.81 -9.14
CA SER A 37 -39.91 -6.57 -10.33
C SER A 37 -38.71 -7.00 -11.19
N GLY A 38 -37.50 -6.51 -10.90
CA GLY A 38 -36.30 -6.71 -11.69
C GLY A 38 -36.16 -5.71 -12.85
N ALA A 39 -37.03 -4.69 -12.92
CA ALA A 39 -36.86 -3.65 -13.93
C ALA A 39 -35.73 -2.68 -13.56
N PHE A 40 -34.95 -2.26 -14.56
CA PHE A 40 -33.84 -1.33 -14.35
C PHE A 40 -34.35 0.06 -13.95
N LEU A 41 -33.69 0.67 -12.96
CA LEU A 41 -34.03 1.99 -12.45
C LEU A 41 -33.07 3.06 -12.96
N PRO A 42 -33.45 3.87 -13.96
CA PRO A 42 -32.69 5.05 -14.35
C PRO A 42 -32.90 6.21 -13.39
N GLY A 43 -31.93 7.13 -13.34
CA GLY A 43 -32.09 8.37 -12.57
C GLY A 43 -31.87 8.24 -11.06
N VAL A 44 -31.42 7.11 -10.56
CA VAL A 44 -31.08 6.92 -9.15
C VAL A 44 -29.84 7.75 -8.83
N ALA A 45 -29.93 8.60 -7.82
CA ALA A 45 -28.77 9.32 -7.27
C ALA A 45 -27.96 8.35 -6.41
N VAL A 46 -26.69 8.14 -6.78
CA VAL A 46 -25.76 7.27 -6.05
C VAL A 46 -24.67 8.14 -5.47
N THR A 47 -24.61 8.23 -4.16
CA THR A 47 -23.59 9.01 -3.43
C THR A 47 -22.61 8.07 -2.79
N ILE A 48 -21.30 8.31 -2.99
CA ILE A 48 -20.24 7.53 -2.36
C ILE A 48 -19.52 8.36 -1.28
N ARG A 49 -19.23 7.73 -0.12
CA ARG A 49 -18.46 8.31 0.97
C ARG A 49 -17.33 7.37 1.39
N GLY A 50 -16.18 7.93 1.76
CA GLY A 50 -15.02 7.17 2.24
C GLY A 50 -13.77 8.03 2.32
N ALA A 51 -12.75 7.55 3.00
CA ALA A 51 -11.50 8.29 3.18
C ALA A 51 -10.80 8.64 1.85
N GLY A 52 -10.96 7.79 0.84
CA GLY A 52 -10.38 7.99 -0.49
C GLY A 52 -11.16 8.91 -1.42
N VAL A 53 -12.39 9.32 -1.05
CA VAL A 53 -13.27 10.12 -1.93
C VAL A 53 -13.83 11.31 -1.14
N PRO A 54 -13.16 12.44 -1.20
CA PRO A 54 -13.62 13.64 -0.52
C PRO A 54 -14.85 14.25 -1.20
N GLY A 55 -15.66 14.95 -0.40
CA GLY A 55 -16.81 15.69 -0.90
C GLY A 55 -18.06 14.87 -1.22
N ALA A 56 -18.05 13.57 -0.93
CA ALA A 56 -19.20 12.69 -1.16
C ALA A 56 -19.81 12.87 -2.57
N PRO A 57 -19.06 12.60 -3.65
CA PRO A 57 -19.57 12.78 -5.00
C PRO A 57 -20.80 11.93 -5.27
N THR A 58 -21.74 12.49 -6.00
CA THR A 58 -22.98 11.84 -6.41
C THR A 58 -23.01 11.71 -7.92
N ILE A 59 -23.34 10.51 -8.41
CA ILE A 59 -23.58 10.23 -9.82
C ILE A 59 -25.03 9.76 -10.00
N THR A 60 -25.51 9.77 -11.23
CA THR A 60 -26.87 9.33 -11.56
C THR A 60 -26.81 8.04 -12.40
N SER A 61 -27.63 7.05 -12.10
CA SER A 61 -27.71 5.82 -12.89
C SER A 61 -28.17 6.10 -14.31
N SER A 62 -27.60 5.37 -15.26
CA SER A 62 -27.91 5.47 -16.70
C SER A 62 -29.33 5.00 -17.04
N GLY A 63 -29.75 5.18 -18.30
CA GLY A 63 -31.01 4.63 -18.82
C GLY A 63 -31.15 3.12 -18.70
N ALA A 64 -30.04 2.39 -18.56
CA ALA A 64 -30.00 0.95 -18.31
C ALA A 64 -29.85 0.60 -16.82
N GLY A 65 -30.06 1.55 -15.90
CA GLY A 65 -29.90 1.36 -14.46
C GLY A 65 -28.48 1.12 -14.01
N THR A 66 -27.47 1.35 -14.85
CA THR A 66 -26.06 1.12 -14.49
C THR A 66 -25.42 2.36 -13.87
N TYR A 67 -24.48 2.13 -12.95
CA TYR A 67 -23.65 3.18 -12.37
C TYR A 67 -22.18 2.73 -12.29
N ARG A 68 -21.25 3.68 -12.23
CA ARG A 68 -19.83 3.42 -12.14
C ARG A 68 -19.09 4.53 -11.41
N PHE A 69 -18.31 4.16 -10.41
CA PHE A 69 -17.32 5.00 -9.77
C PHE A 69 -15.92 4.51 -10.16
N PRO A 70 -15.26 5.12 -11.13
CA PRO A 70 -13.91 4.75 -11.55
C PRO A 70 -12.86 5.37 -10.62
N ALA A 71 -11.63 4.85 -10.70
CA ALA A 71 -10.44 5.44 -10.07
C ALA A 71 -10.57 5.70 -8.57
N LEU A 72 -11.17 4.75 -7.84
CA LEU A 72 -11.30 4.80 -6.39
C LEU A 72 -10.00 4.33 -5.73
N PRO A 73 -9.39 5.13 -4.84
CA PRO A 73 -8.29 4.65 -4.01
C PRO A 73 -8.69 3.42 -3.18
N PRO A 74 -7.76 2.52 -2.85
CA PRO A 74 -8.03 1.43 -1.92
C PRO A 74 -8.53 1.98 -0.59
N SER A 75 -9.71 1.57 -0.20
CA SER A 75 -10.35 1.98 1.06
C SER A 75 -11.67 1.24 1.25
N VAL A 76 -12.31 1.47 2.40
CA VAL A 76 -13.67 1.03 2.66
C VAL A 76 -14.61 2.19 2.40
N TYR A 77 -15.64 1.94 1.60
CA TYR A 77 -16.62 2.92 1.15
C TYR A 77 -18.01 2.62 1.65
N GLU A 78 -18.81 3.68 1.65
CA GLU A 78 -20.24 3.66 1.90
C GLU A 78 -20.94 4.24 0.67
N LEU A 79 -21.96 3.54 0.16
CA LEU A 79 -22.80 4.00 -0.94
C LEU A 79 -24.22 4.20 -0.47
N GLU A 80 -24.83 5.28 -0.91
CA GLU A 80 -26.22 5.64 -0.65
C GLU A 80 -26.95 5.82 -1.98
N PHE A 81 -28.10 5.16 -2.10
CA PHE A 81 -28.90 5.09 -3.31
C PHE A 81 -30.25 5.74 -3.05
N GLU A 82 -30.58 6.79 -3.79
CA GLU A 82 -31.80 7.57 -3.60
C GLU A 82 -32.56 7.74 -4.91
N LEU A 83 -33.87 7.48 -4.89
CA LEU A 83 -34.80 7.76 -5.99
C LEU A 83 -36.16 8.11 -5.40
N GLN A 84 -36.78 9.17 -5.94
CA GLN A 84 -38.11 9.58 -5.49
C GLN A 84 -39.16 8.45 -5.69
N GLY A 85 -39.87 8.07 -4.62
CA GLY A 85 -40.85 6.99 -4.62
C GLY A 85 -40.28 5.61 -4.24
N PHE A 86 -38.97 5.55 -3.95
CA PHE A 86 -38.28 4.35 -3.48
C PHE A 86 -37.68 4.56 -2.09
N THR A 87 -37.49 3.46 -1.38
CA THR A 87 -36.77 3.48 -0.09
C THR A 87 -35.30 3.74 -0.30
N THR A 88 -34.71 4.67 0.46
CA THR A 88 -33.28 4.94 0.42
C THR A 88 -32.50 3.72 0.92
N LEU A 89 -31.55 3.25 0.10
CA LEU A 89 -30.70 2.12 0.45
C LEU A 89 -29.28 2.58 0.73
N LYS A 90 -28.73 2.15 1.86
CA LYS A 90 -27.34 2.41 2.26
C LYS A 90 -26.55 1.11 2.31
N ARG A 91 -25.40 1.07 1.65
CA ARG A 91 -24.45 -0.02 1.68
C ARG A 91 -23.19 0.44 2.37
N THR A 92 -22.84 -0.19 3.47
CA THR A 92 -21.63 0.08 4.25
C THR A 92 -20.60 -1.02 4.04
N ALA A 93 -19.36 -0.77 4.45
CA ALA A 93 -18.27 -1.72 4.42
C ALA A 93 -17.91 -2.26 3.01
N VAL A 94 -18.08 -1.43 1.96
CA VAL A 94 -17.69 -1.80 0.60
C VAL A 94 -16.18 -1.60 0.43
N ALA A 95 -15.42 -2.68 0.53
CA ALA A 95 -13.98 -2.65 0.37
C ALA A 95 -13.59 -2.62 -1.12
N VAL A 96 -12.73 -1.67 -1.49
CA VAL A 96 -12.14 -1.55 -2.84
C VAL A 96 -10.65 -1.72 -2.70
N ALA A 97 -10.09 -2.71 -3.38
CA ALA A 97 -8.65 -2.97 -3.47
C ALA A 97 -8.06 -2.39 -4.76
N VAL A 98 -6.74 -2.31 -4.84
CA VAL A 98 -6.03 -1.92 -6.08
C VAL A 98 -6.40 -2.86 -7.21
N GLY A 99 -6.62 -2.31 -8.41
CA GLY A 99 -6.95 -3.10 -9.60
C GLY A 99 -8.30 -3.82 -9.55
N SER A 100 -9.03 -3.75 -8.44
CA SER A 100 -10.28 -4.48 -8.27
C SER A 100 -11.46 -3.77 -8.93
N THR A 101 -12.35 -4.55 -9.51
CA THR A 101 -13.69 -4.11 -9.92
C THR A 101 -14.70 -4.73 -8.97
N VAL A 102 -15.30 -3.91 -8.11
CA VAL A 102 -16.36 -4.33 -7.19
C VAL A 102 -17.69 -4.22 -7.90
N GLU A 103 -18.32 -5.35 -8.21
CA GLU A 103 -19.67 -5.38 -8.77
C GLU A 103 -20.69 -5.36 -7.63
N LEU A 104 -21.40 -4.25 -7.46
CA LEU A 104 -22.42 -4.06 -6.44
C LEU A 104 -23.79 -3.80 -7.08
N ASN A 105 -24.52 -4.87 -7.29
CA ASN A 105 -25.91 -4.80 -7.79
C ASN A 105 -26.86 -4.57 -6.61
N VAL A 106 -27.80 -3.66 -6.79
CA VAL A 106 -28.77 -3.28 -5.74
C VAL A 106 -30.20 -3.30 -6.25
N MET A 107 -31.13 -3.63 -5.34
CA MET A 107 -32.55 -3.59 -5.58
C MET A 107 -33.19 -2.57 -4.62
N LEU A 108 -33.94 -1.62 -5.16
CA LEU A 108 -34.68 -0.61 -4.40
C LEU A 108 -36.14 -1.02 -4.29
N GLY A 109 -36.66 -1.11 -3.06
CA GLY A 109 -38.09 -1.32 -2.79
C GLY A 109 -38.87 -0.04 -2.96
N VAL A 110 -40.12 -0.14 -3.39
CA VAL A 110 -41.05 0.98 -3.42
C VAL A 110 -41.42 1.37 -1.98
N GLY A 111 -41.22 2.62 -1.62
CA GLY A 111 -41.43 3.09 -0.25
C GLY A 111 -41.29 4.59 -0.09
N ALA A 112 -41.53 5.10 1.11
CA ALA A 112 -41.32 6.51 1.41
C ALA A 112 -39.82 6.81 1.60
N LEU A 113 -39.39 7.95 1.13
CA LEU A 113 -37.98 8.42 1.21
C LEU A 113 -37.41 8.50 2.66
N THR A 114 -38.30 8.39 3.66
CA THR A 114 -37.98 8.43 5.09
C THR A 114 -37.55 7.08 5.68
N GLU A 115 -37.71 5.98 4.95
CA GLU A 115 -37.24 4.68 5.38
C GLU A 115 -35.85 4.42 4.82
N MET A 116 -34.89 4.16 5.72
CA MET A 116 -33.50 3.86 5.34
C MET A 116 -33.17 2.42 5.71
N ILE A 117 -32.78 1.62 4.74
CA ILE A 117 -32.29 0.26 4.97
C ILE A 117 -30.76 0.27 4.89
N THR A 118 -30.11 -0.05 6.01
CA THR A 118 -28.66 -0.26 6.04
C THR A 118 -28.36 -1.74 5.91
N VAL A 119 -27.59 -2.10 4.90
CA VAL A 119 -27.14 -3.48 4.70
C VAL A 119 -25.62 -3.53 4.88
N GLU A 120 -25.17 -4.20 5.93
CA GLU A 120 -23.78 -4.57 6.09
C GLU A 120 -23.50 -5.80 5.22
N GLY A 121 -22.55 -5.70 4.34
CA GLY A 121 -22.17 -6.83 3.50
C GLY A 121 -20.86 -6.56 2.79
N ALA A 122 -19.79 -7.18 3.26
CA ALA A 122 -18.63 -7.43 2.44
C ALA A 122 -19.02 -8.52 1.43
N GLY A 123 -19.44 -8.12 0.22
CA GLY A 123 -19.42 -9.07 -0.90
C GLY A 123 -17.97 -9.50 -1.11
N PRO A 124 -17.69 -10.79 -1.32
CA PRO A 124 -16.33 -11.22 -1.68
C PRO A 124 -15.92 -10.45 -2.94
N VAL A 125 -14.78 -9.76 -2.87
CA VAL A 125 -14.17 -9.14 -4.05
C VAL A 125 -13.61 -10.28 -4.90
N VAL A 126 -14.45 -10.88 -5.73
CA VAL A 126 -14.03 -11.88 -6.69
C VAL A 126 -13.86 -11.14 -8.02
N ASN A 127 -12.64 -10.91 -8.41
CA ASN A 127 -12.34 -10.48 -9.77
C ASN A 127 -12.45 -11.69 -10.70
N ALA A 128 -13.67 -12.06 -11.05
CA ALA A 128 -13.96 -13.23 -11.88
C ALA A 128 -13.43 -13.11 -13.32
N ALA A 129 -12.94 -11.95 -13.72
CA ALA A 129 -12.42 -11.67 -15.05
C ALA A 129 -10.87 -11.62 -15.10
N ALA A 130 -10.18 -11.64 -13.96
CA ALA A 130 -8.73 -11.59 -13.94
C ALA A 130 -8.14 -12.97 -14.23
N ALA A 131 -7.30 -13.05 -15.24
CA ALA A 131 -6.47 -14.24 -15.52
C ALA A 131 -5.21 -14.29 -14.64
N GLU A 132 -5.04 -13.32 -13.75
CA GLU A 132 -3.88 -13.20 -12.86
C GLU A 132 -4.13 -13.85 -11.50
N VAL A 133 -3.07 -14.41 -10.94
CA VAL A 133 -3.06 -14.89 -9.56
C VAL A 133 -2.42 -13.81 -8.71
N SER A 134 -3.22 -13.15 -7.89
CA SER A 134 -2.76 -12.13 -6.97
C SER A 134 -3.18 -12.41 -5.53
N THR A 135 -2.41 -11.84 -4.60
CA THR A 135 -2.72 -11.84 -3.16
C THR A 135 -2.67 -10.41 -2.68
N THR A 136 -3.73 -9.95 -2.03
CA THR A 136 -3.84 -8.60 -1.51
C THR A 136 -3.82 -8.61 0.01
N TYR A 137 -2.96 -7.79 0.60
CA TYR A 137 -2.84 -7.54 2.03
C TYR A 137 -3.38 -6.15 2.32
N ASN A 138 -4.59 -6.08 2.86
CA ASN A 138 -5.23 -4.82 3.23
C ASN A 138 -4.68 -4.27 4.56
N ARG A 139 -5.12 -3.08 4.93
CA ARG A 139 -4.67 -2.38 6.15
C ARG A 139 -4.88 -3.20 7.42
N GLU A 140 -6.03 -3.85 7.57
CA GLU A 140 -6.34 -4.68 8.74
C GLU A 140 -5.32 -5.82 8.89
N TRP A 141 -4.94 -6.44 7.77
CA TRP A 141 -3.92 -7.48 7.75
C TRP A 141 -2.54 -6.91 8.11
N VAL A 142 -2.17 -5.76 7.52
CA VAL A 142 -0.89 -5.08 7.78
C VAL A 142 -0.72 -4.75 9.26
N GLU A 143 -1.78 -4.32 9.93
CA GLU A 143 -1.76 -3.95 11.36
C GLU A 143 -1.72 -5.16 12.30
N ASN A 144 -2.42 -6.24 11.96
CA ASN A 144 -2.66 -7.37 12.87
C ASN A 144 -1.82 -8.61 12.57
N ALA A 145 -1.09 -8.64 11.45
CA ALA A 145 -0.26 -9.79 11.10
C ALA A 145 0.87 -9.98 12.12
N PRO A 146 1.08 -11.19 12.65
CA PRO A 146 2.14 -11.49 13.61
C PRO A 146 3.50 -11.63 12.90
N THR A 147 3.91 -10.59 12.19
CA THR A 147 5.16 -10.55 11.44
C THR A 147 6.22 -9.71 12.14
N LYS A 148 7.47 -9.85 11.73
CA LYS A 148 8.50 -8.90 12.09
C LYS A 148 8.14 -7.54 11.49
N ARG A 149 8.33 -6.47 12.22
CA ARG A 149 8.03 -5.12 11.75
C ARG A 149 9.17 -4.47 11.00
N PHE A 150 10.01 -5.26 10.36
CA PHE A 150 11.19 -4.75 9.68
C PHE A 150 10.83 -4.00 8.39
N SER A 151 9.99 -4.62 7.56
CA SER A 151 9.50 -4.01 6.32
C SER A 151 8.23 -4.71 5.83
N TYR A 152 7.61 -4.17 4.78
CA TYR A 152 6.46 -4.83 4.14
C TYR A 152 6.79 -6.21 3.55
N PHE A 153 8.07 -6.53 3.32
CA PHE A 153 8.47 -7.88 2.89
C PHE A 153 8.12 -8.97 3.90
N ASP A 154 8.07 -8.64 5.18
CA ASP A 154 7.64 -9.59 6.20
C ASP A 154 6.18 -10.01 6.01
N LEU A 155 5.37 -9.13 5.41
CA LEU A 155 3.99 -9.41 5.04
C LEU A 155 3.94 -10.28 3.78
N VAL A 156 4.64 -9.89 2.72
CA VAL A 156 4.56 -10.58 1.42
C VAL A 156 5.20 -11.97 1.41
N ASN A 157 6.15 -12.21 2.30
CA ASN A 157 6.76 -13.54 2.48
C ASN A 157 5.76 -14.61 2.96
N SER A 158 4.59 -14.20 3.45
CA SER A 158 3.49 -15.11 3.78
C SER A 158 2.59 -15.43 2.58
N SER A 159 2.80 -14.79 1.43
CA SER A 159 2.04 -15.08 0.21
C SER A 159 2.30 -16.50 -0.30
N PRO A 160 1.27 -17.22 -0.75
CA PRO A 160 1.45 -18.53 -1.38
C PRO A 160 2.43 -18.42 -2.56
N GLY A 161 3.42 -19.34 -2.61
CA GLY A 161 4.42 -19.33 -3.69
C GLY A 161 5.48 -18.23 -3.62
N VAL A 162 5.48 -17.42 -2.58
CA VAL A 162 6.54 -16.45 -2.30
C VAL A 162 7.44 -17.00 -1.18
N SER A 163 8.74 -16.98 -1.40
CA SER A 163 9.73 -17.31 -0.39
C SER A 163 10.62 -16.10 -0.13
N GLY A 164 10.71 -15.70 1.14
CA GLY A 164 11.61 -14.63 1.55
C GLY A 164 13.01 -15.14 1.79
N ASN A 165 14.01 -14.37 1.44
CA ASN A 165 15.37 -14.59 1.91
C ASN A 165 15.50 -13.90 3.28
N SER A 166 15.07 -14.59 4.32
CA SER A 166 15.16 -14.09 5.70
C SER A 166 16.51 -14.42 6.30
N ASN A 167 17.54 -13.68 5.96
CA ASN A 167 18.68 -13.60 6.87
C ASN A 167 18.25 -12.79 8.10
N VAL A 168 18.73 -13.22 9.27
CA VAL A 168 18.47 -12.51 10.54
C VAL A 168 18.86 -11.04 10.35
N GLY A 169 17.91 -10.13 10.54
CA GLY A 169 18.13 -8.68 10.36
C GLY A 169 18.03 -8.17 8.92
N GLN A 170 17.77 -9.00 7.92
CA GLN A 170 17.64 -8.59 6.53
C GLN A 170 16.54 -9.41 5.83
N SER A 171 15.32 -8.89 5.76
CA SER A 171 14.37 -9.38 4.77
C SER A 171 14.57 -8.61 3.45
N SER A 172 15.62 -8.95 2.73
CA SER A 172 15.95 -8.30 1.48
C SER A 172 15.46 -9.11 0.28
N GLY A 173 14.23 -8.84 -0.12
CA GLY A 173 13.66 -9.38 -1.34
C GLY A 173 12.82 -10.63 -1.14
N ALA A 174 11.92 -10.83 -2.05
CA ALA A 174 11.06 -11.99 -2.17
C ALA A 174 11.37 -12.75 -3.46
N GLN A 175 11.27 -14.06 -3.45
CA GLN A 175 11.32 -14.91 -4.63
C GLN A 175 9.92 -15.43 -4.88
N SER A 176 9.36 -15.19 -6.04
CA SER A 176 8.01 -15.64 -6.38
C SER A 176 8.05 -16.76 -7.41
N MET A 177 7.35 -17.86 -7.13
CA MET A 177 7.18 -19.00 -8.03
C MET A 177 8.49 -19.53 -8.64
N GLY A 178 9.59 -19.47 -7.89
CA GLY A 178 10.91 -19.93 -8.31
C GLY A 178 11.73 -18.91 -9.11
N SER A 179 11.25 -17.68 -9.26
CA SER A 179 12.03 -16.58 -9.83
C SER A 179 13.14 -16.12 -8.89
N SER A 180 14.08 -15.33 -9.40
CA SER A 180 15.04 -14.62 -8.56
C SER A 180 14.47 -13.30 -8.03
N THR A 181 15.07 -12.76 -6.97
CA THR A 181 14.67 -11.45 -6.41
C THR A 181 14.82 -10.29 -7.40
N ASN A 182 15.72 -10.42 -8.37
CA ASN A 182 15.98 -9.39 -9.38
C ASN A 182 15.02 -9.41 -10.57
N GLU A 183 14.15 -10.44 -10.65
CA GLU A 183 13.15 -10.61 -11.70
C GLU A 183 11.78 -10.03 -11.30
N ASN A 184 11.70 -9.52 -10.09
CA ASN A 184 10.50 -8.88 -9.59
C ASN A 184 10.45 -7.40 -9.97
N GLN A 185 9.24 -6.89 -10.03
CA GLN A 185 8.98 -5.47 -10.17
C GLN A 185 8.37 -4.91 -8.89
N TYR A 186 8.89 -3.78 -8.45
CA TYR A 186 8.39 -3.07 -7.27
C TYR A 186 7.78 -1.74 -7.68
N GLN A 187 6.63 -1.43 -7.08
CA GLN A 187 5.91 -0.19 -7.32
C GLN A 187 5.51 0.45 -5.99
N ILE A 188 5.62 1.77 -5.91
CA ILE A 188 5.02 2.57 -4.85
C ILE A 188 3.99 3.49 -5.48
N ASP A 189 2.73 3.36 -5.06
CA ASP A 189 1.61 4.13 -5.60
C ASP A 189 1.58 4.10 -7.14
N GLY A 190 1.80 2.91 -7.73
CA GLY A 190 1.81 2.68 -9.17
C GLY A 190 3.02 3.20 -9.93
N THR A 191 4.01 3.76 -9.25
CA THR A 191 5.26 4.19 -9.88
C THR A 191 6.29 3.10 -9.75
N ASN A 192 6.86 2.66 -10.90
CA ASN A 192 7.96 1.71 -10.90
C ASN A 192 9.20 2.31 -10.22
N ILE A 193 9.81 1.53 -9.37
CA ILE A 193 11.05 1.88 -8.68
C ILE A 193 12.14 0.88 -9.05
N SER A 194 13.36 1.40 -9.25
CA SER A 194 14.49 0.61 -9.72
C SER A 194 15.18 -0.20 -8.62
N SER A 195 14.86 0.06 -7.37
CA SER A 195 15.41 -0.61 -6.20
C SER A 195 14.32 -1.14 -5.30
N THR A 196 14.63 -2.15 -4.51
CA THR A 196 13.73 -2.70 -3.49
C THR A 196 13.43 -1.63 -2.43
N PRO A 197 12.20 -1.11 -2.32
CA PRO A 197 11.89 -0.09 -1.34
C PRO A 197 11.72 -0.73 0.04
N TRP A 198 12.19 -0.05 1.07
CA TRP A 198 11.99 -0.48 2.45
C TRP A 198 10.98 0.43 3.15
N VAL A 199 9.79 0.51 2.58
CA VAL A 199 8.70 1.33 3.12
C VAL A 199 8.32 0.84 4.51
N SER A 200 8.13 1.77 5.44
CA SER A 200 7.59 1.45 6.77
C SER A 200 6.20 0.81 6.64
N GLY A 201 5.97 -0.29 7.34
CA GLY A 201 4.64 -0.93 7.40
C GLY A 201 3.54 0.03 7.86
N ASP A 202 3.88 1.01 8.70
CA ASP A 202 2.92 2.00 9.19
C ASP A 202 2.46 2.99 8.09
N ALA A 203 3.28 3.18 7.04
CA ALA A 203 2.92 3.99 5.88
C ALA A 203 2.15 3.22 4.79
N VAL A 204 2.03 1.89 4.93
CA VAL A 204 1.37 1.03 3.95
C VAL A 204 -0.13 0.96 4.22
N GLU A 205 -0.93 1.18 3.20
CA GLU A 205 -2.38 0.95 3.21
C GLU A 205 -2.71 -0.45 2.72
N GLU A 206 -2.05 -0.86 1.62
CA GLU A 206 -2.28 -2.14 0.97
C GLU A 206 -1.03 -2.60 0.23
N VAL A 207 -0.81 -3.90 0.20
CA VAL A 207 0.19 -4.53 -0.67
C VAL A 207 -0.50 -5.57 -1.54
N GLU A 208 -0.38 -5.40 -2.85
CA GLU A 208 -0.81 -6.38 -3.83
C GLU A 208 0.41 -7.12 -4.39
N VAL A 209 0.34 -8.43 -4.40
CA VAL A 209 1.37 -9.31 -4.97
C VAL A 209 0.78 -10.05 -6.15
N VAL A 210 1.12 -9.63 -7.37
CA VAL A 210 0.71 -10.31 -8.61
C VAL A 210 1.78 -11.32 -8.97
N GLN A 211 1.45 -12.61 -8.85
CA GLN A 211 2.41 -13.71 -8.95
C GLN A 211 2.46 -14.34 -10.35
N LEU A 212 1.31 -14.54 -10.98
CA LEU A 212 1.17 -15.15 -12.31
C LEU A 212 0.16 -14.39 -13.13
N GLY A 213 0.36 -14.36 -14.44
CA GLY A 213 -0.58 -13.72 -15.36
C GLY A 213 -0.58 -12.19 -15.29
N ALA A 214 0.51 -11.59 -14.79
CA ALA A 214 0.63 -10.15 -14.71
C ALA A 214 0.30 -9.50 -16.06
N SER A 215 -0.57 -8.49 -16.03
CA SER A 215 -1.01 -7.76 -17.22
C SER A 215 0.18 -7.13 -17.95
N ALA A 216 0.07 -6.98 -19.27
CA ALA A 216 1.09 -6.35 -20.11
C ALA A 216 1.43 -4.90 -19.70
N GLN A 217 0.57 -4.26 -18.90
CA GLN A 217 0.85 -2.94 -18.30
C GLN A 217 2.09 -2.91 -17.39
N TYR A 218 2.44 -4.04 -16.77
CA TYR A 218 3.60 -4.13 -15.89
C TYR A 218 4.92 -4.27 -16.66
N GLY A 219 4.87 -4.51 -17.96
CA GLY A 219 6.05 -4.55 -18.83
C GLY A 219 6.92 -5.78 -18.60
N ASN A 220 8.22 -5.59 -18.44
CA ASN A 220 9.23 -6.64 -18.38
C ASN A 220 9.33 -7.29 -16.99
N VAL A 221 8.39 -8.16 -16.67
CA VAL A 221 8.33 -8.92 -15.39
C VAL A 221 8.45 -10.41 -15.70
N GLN A 222 9.35 -11.09 -15.02
CA GLN A 222 9.51 -12.55 -15.03
C GLN A 222 9.15 -13.19 -13.68
N GLY A 223 9.24 -12.43 -12.60
CA GLY A 223 8.84 -12.81 -11.25
C GLY A 223 7.45 -12.30 -10.88
N ALA A 224 7.33 -11.69 -9.71
CA ALA A 224 6.10 -11.05 -9.25
C ALA A 224 6.16 -9.53 -9.38
N VAL A 225 4.97 -8.91 -9.43
CA VAL A 225 4.80 -7.48 -9.20
C VAL A 225 4.38 -7.27 -7.76
N PHE A 226 5.14 -6.46 -7.03
CA PHE A 226 4.81 -6.00 -5.68
C PHE A 226 4.35 -4.55 -5.77
N ASN A 227 3.04 -4.34 -5.68
CA ASN A 227 2.44 -3.02 -5.74
C ASN A 227 2.09 -2.56 -4.32
N ILE A 228 2.82 -1.56 -3.83
CA ILE A 228 2.69 -1.02 -2.48
C ILE A 228 1.87 0.26 -2.58
N VAL A 229 0.68 0.25 -2.02
CA VAL A 229 -0.15 1.44 -1.90
C VAL A 229 0.07 2.05 -0.53
N THR A 230 0.44 3.32 -0.52
CA THR A 230 0.70 4.05 0.71
C THR A 230 -0.53 4.77 1.21
N ARG A 231 -0.57 5.00 2.52
CA ARG A 231 -1.63 5.76 3.18
C ARG A 231 -1.72 7.18 2.64
N GLN A 232 -2.89 7.76 2.78
CA GLN A 232 -3.17 9.12 2.36
C GLN A 232 -3.94 9.89 3.44
N GLY A 233 -3.89 11.20 3.35
CA GLY A 233 -4.71 12.08 4.19
C GLY A 233 -6.18 12.04 3.79
N GLY A 234 -7.03 12.42 4.72
CA GLY A 234 -8.48 12.56 4.53
C GLY A 234 -8.99 13.88 5.13
N ASN A 235 -10.32 14.06 5.18
CA ASN A 235 -10.93 15.26 5.73
C ASN A 235 -10.93 15.35 7.26
N LEU A 236 -10.50 14.29 7.92
CA LEU A 236 -10.31 14.25 9.37
C LEU A 236 -8.83 14.14 9.69
N PHE A 237 -8.37 14.85 10.69
CA PHE A 237 -7.04 14.64 11.23
C PHE A 237 -6.98 13.30 11.95
N HIS A 238 -5.96 12.55 11.65
CA HIS A 238 -5.65 11.28 12.29
C HIS A 238 -4.14 11.17 12.47
N GLY A 239 -3.73 10.40 13.42
CA GLY A 239 -2.32 10.16 13.69
C GLY A 239 -2.17 9.07 14.73
N ASP A 240 -0.98 8.51 14.78
CA ASP A 240 -0.63 7.43 15.66
C ASP A 240 0.84 7.52 16.04
N VAL A 241 1.15 7.07 17.24
CA VAL A 241 2.52 6.93 17.76
C VAL A 241 2.66 5.50 18.23
N SER A 242 3.58 4.75 17.66
CA SER A 242 3.86 3.40 18.12
C SER A 242 5.29 3.24 18.63
N PHE A 243 5.43 2.39 19.64
CA PHE A 243 6.71 2.03 20.22
C PHE A 243 6.75 0.53 20.51
N TYR A 244 7.73 -0.13 19.93
CA TYR A 244 7.98 -1.54 20.18
C TYR A 244 9.40 -1.72 20.70
N SER A 245 9.59 -2.60 21.67
CA SER A 245 10.89 -2.89 22.23
C SER A 245 11.01 -4.36 22.59
N GLN A 246 12.16 -4.94 22.30
CA GLN A 246 12.57 -6.27 22.75
C GLN A 246 14.01 -6.25 23.24
N ASN A 247 14.31 -7.12 24.18
CA ASN A 247 15.66 -7.36 24.66
C ASN A 247 15.77 -8.83 25.08
N ASP A 248 16.95 -9.27 25.51
CA ASP A 248 17.17 -10.65 25.93
C ASP A 248 16.26 -11.12 27.07
N ALA A 249 15.95 -10.22 28.01
CA ALA A 249 15.07 -10.55 29.15
C ALA A 249 13.60 -10.79 28.74
N LEU A 250 13.17 -10.21 27.62
CA LEU A 250 11.81 -10.34 27.07
C LEU A 250 11.72 -11.38 25.95
N THR A 251 12.82 -12.05 25.62
CA THR A 251 12.88 -13.01 24.52
C THR A 251 13.16 -14.41 25.06
N SER A 252 12.21 -15.33 24.87
CA SER A 252 12.42 -16.73 25.22
C SER A 252 13.27 -17.43 24.17
N ARG A 253 14.08 -18.38 24.61
CA ARG A 253 14.92 -19.20 23.75
C ARG A 253 14.14 -20.43 23.30
N ASN A 254 14.20 -20.73 22.02
CA ASN A 254 13.63 -21.95 21.43
C ASN A 254 14.71 -22.95 20.99
N THR A 255 15.96 -22.70 21.38
CA THR A 255 17.12 -23.54 21.06
C THR A 255 17.63 -24.24 22.29
N THR A 256 18.37 -25.33 22.09
CA THR A 256 19.05 -26.10 23.17
C THR A 256 20.55 -25.81 23.13
N ALA A 257 21.24 -26.01 24.25
CA ALA A 257 22.69 -25.82 24.33
C ALA A 257 23.48 -26.67 23.31
N ALA A 258 22.92 -27.81 22.87
CA ALA A 258 23.53 -28.63 21.83
C ALA A 258 23.42 -27.97 20.42
N VAL A 259 22.35 -27.25 20.13
CA VAL A 259 22.16 -26.55 18.88
C VAL A 259 22.92 -25.20 18.87
N ASP A 260 22.97 -24.54 20.01
CA ASP A 260 23.66 -23.25 20.17
C ASP A 260 25.19 -23.36 20.17
N ASN A 261 25.73 -24.58 20.23
CA ASN A 261 27.17 -24.82 20.28
C ASN A 261 27.91 -23.97 21.34
N GLY A 262 27.29 -23.76 22.49
CA GLY A 262 27.79 -22.93 23.59
C GLY A 262 27.67 -21.41 23.34
N ARG A 263 27.00 -21.00 22.28
CA ARG A 263 26.73 -19.58 21.92
C ARG A 263 25.24 -19.39 21.69
N PRO A 264 24.44 -19.26 22.77
CA PRO A 264 23.00 -19.15 22.65
C PRO A 264 22.59 -17.88 21.92
N TYR A 265 21.47 -17.95 21.22
CA TYR A 265 20.83 -16.79 20.66
C TYR A 265 20.59 -15.73 21.74
N HIS A 266 20.92 -14.50 21.43
CA HIS A 266 20.78 -13.35 22.31
C HIS A 266 20.16 -12.19 21.54
N ARG A 267 19.03 -11.69 22.03
CA ARG A 267 18.38 -10.49 21.52
C ARG A 267 18.98 -9.28 22.20
N ASP A 268 19.95 -8.63 21.55
CA ASP A 268 20.68 -7.53 22.18
C ASP A 268 19.76 -6.32 22.37
N ASN A 269 19.17 -5.84 21.29
CA ASN A 269 18.22 -4.73 21.36
C ASN A 269 17.34 -4.70 20.10
N PHE A 270 16.03 -4.60 20.29
CA PHE A 270 15.11 -4.17 19.26
C PHE A 270 14.33 -2.97 19.76
N SER A 271 14.31 -1.91 18.99
CA SER A 271 13.44 -0.75 19.24
C SER A 271 12.92 -0.22 17.91
N ASP A 272 11.64 0.03 17.86
CA ASP A 272 10.94 0.61 16.71
C ASP A 272 10.04 1.73 17.24
N VAL A 273 10.32 2.94 16.80
CA VAL A 273 9.52 4.14 17.10
C VAL A 273 8.98 4.66 15.79
N SER A 274 7.67 4.73 15.68
CA SER A 274 7.05 5.35 14.52
C SER A 274 6.03 6.41 14.90
N LEU A 275 5.95 7.43 14.06
CA LEU A 275 5.05 8.56 14.15
C LEU A 275 4.36 8.71 12.81
N GLN A 276 3.05 8.90 12.84
CA GLN A 276 2.30 9.17 11.61
C GLN A 276 1.20 10.18 11.85
N ALA A 277 0.95 11.01 10.84
CA ALA A 277 -0.10 12.01 10.88
C ALA A 277 -0.64 12.29 9.48
N GLY A 278 -1.94 12.48 9.38
CA GLY A 278 -2.60 12.85 8.14
C GLY A 278 -3.83 13.70 8.40
N GLY A 279 -4.23 14.43 7.37
CA GLY A 279 -5.40 15.30 7.46
C GLY A 279 -5.52 16.29 6.30
N PRO A 280 -6.49 17.19 6.35
CA PRO A 280 -6.68 18.19 5.34
C PRO A 280 -5.85 19.44 5.60
N PHE A 281 -5.13 19.96 4.60
CA PHE A 281 -4.75 21.36 4.55
C PHE A 281 -5.95 22.22 4.12
N VAL A 282 -6.67 21.73 3.11
CA VAL A 282 -7.93 22.31 2.64
C VAL A 282 -8.91 21.15 2.48
N ARG A 283 -10.02 21.18 3.24
CA ARG A 283 -11.05 20.14 3.14
C ARG A 283 -11.52 19.97 1.72
N ASP A 284 -11.77 18.74 1.31
CA ASP A 284 -12.26 18.31 0.00
C ASP A 284 -11.31 18.65 -1.17
N LYS A 285 -10.11 19.22 -0.90
CA LYS A 285 -9.23 19.70 -1.94
C LYS A 285 -7.77 19.31 -1.80
N LEU A 286 -7.18 19.49 -0.63
CA LEU A 286 -5.74 19.23 -0.41
C LEU A 286 -5.52 18.52 0.92
N TRP A 287 -4.92 17.35 0.87
CA TRP A 287 -4.61 16.52 2.03
C TRP A 287 -3.14 16.20 2.08
N PHE A 288 -2.69 15.89 3.28
CA PHE A 288 -1.36 15.37 3.53
C PHE A 288 -1.42 14.09 4.35
N PHE A 289 -0.40 13.27 4.21
CA PHE A 289 -0.04 12.19 5.12
C PHE A 289 1.48 12.19 5.26
N GLY A 290 1.97 11.97 6.48
CA GLY A 290 3.38 11.84 6.78
C GLY A 290 3.62 10.72 7.78
N ALA A 291 4.73 9.99 7.59
CA ALA A 291 5.18 8.95 8.50
C ALA A 291 6.69 9.04 8.71
N PHE A 292 7.12 8.76 9.92
CA PHE A 292 8.52 8.65 10.30
C PHE A 292 8.70 7.38 11.13
N GLN A 293 9.75 6.61 10.81
CA GLN A 293 10.13 5.43 11.59
C GLN A 293 11.62 5.48 11.88
N ASN A 294 11.98 5.15 13.13
CA ASN A 294 13.36 4.91 13.52
C ASN A 294 13.43 3.53 14.19
N GLN A 295 14.12 2.62 13.53
CA GLN A 295 14.24 1.23 13.94
C GLN A 295 15.68 0.86 14.22
N ARG A 296 15.89 0.09 15.29
CA ARG A 296 17.15 -0.56 15.63
C ARG A 296 16.88 -2.04 15.84
N ASP A 297 17.65 -2.85 15.19
CA ASP A 297 17.57 -4.32 15.30
C ASP A 297 18.97 -4.90 15.50
N TYR A 298 19.27 -5.25 16.75
CA TYR A 298 20.56 -5.80 17.15
C TYR A 298 20.35 -7.21 17.69
N ASP A 299 21.01 -8.17 17.06
CA ASP A 299 20.77 -9.57 17.31
C ASP A 299 22.05 -10.40 17.22
N SER A 300 22.21 -11.38 18.07
CA SER A 300 23.30 -12.33 17.93
C SER A 300 23.08 -13.21 16.71
N GLN A 301 24.16 -13.64 16.07
CA GLN A 301 24.08 -14.56 14.94
C GLN A 301 24.56 -15.95 15.35
N PRO A 302 23.90 -17.03 14.88
CA PRO A 302 24.35 -18.40 15.12
C PRO A 302 25.80 -18.59 14.66
N GLY A 303 26.66 -19.16 15.53
CA GLY A 303 28.04 -19.42 15.22
C GLY A 303 29.02 -18.22 15.30
N VAL A 304 28.50 -17.01 15.50
CA VAL A 304 29.30 -15.78 15.70
C VAL A 304 29.44 -15.49 17.20
N ASP A 305 30.55 -14.88 17.58
CA ASP A 305 30.75 -14.47 18.97
C ASP A 305 29.70 -13.38 19.32
N PRO A 306 28.94 -13.53 20.44
CA PRO A 306 27.90 -12.58 20.85
C PRO A 306 28.37 -11.13 21.05
N GLN A 307 29.67 -10.89 21.23
CA GLN A 307 30.22 -9.53 21.28
C GLN A 307 30.09 -8.78 19.95
N TYR A 308 29.80 -9.49 18.85
CA TYR A 308 29.61 -8.94 17.51
C TYR A 308 28.16 -9.18 17.04
N PRO A 309 27.16 -8.52 17.62
CA PRO A 309 25.77 -8.66 17.18
C PRO A 309 25.62 -8.13 15.74
N ALA A 310 24.74 -8.74 14.98
CA ALA A 310 24.26 -8.13 13.76
C ALA A 310 23.48 -6.86 14.14
N LYS A 311 23.85 -5.75 13.52
CA LYS A 311 23.23 -4.44 13.78
C LYS A 311 22.57 -3.95 12.51
N ASN A 312 21.35 -3.47 12.67
CA ASN A 312 20.64 -2.79 11.62
C ASN A 312 19.95 -1.56 12.21
N ASP A 313 20.43 -0.39 11.85
CA ASP A 313 19.76 0.87 12.11
C ASP A 313 19.08 1.34 10.83
N ALA A 314 17.79 1.58 10.90
CA ALA A 314 17.02 2.08 9.78
C ALA A 314 16.19 3.31 10.19
N ARG A 315 16.19 4.30 9.35
CA ARG A 315 15.35 5.49 9.50
C ARG A 315 14.60 5.71 8.21
N ARG A 316 13.27 5.75 8.30
CA ARG A 316 12.40 5.89 7.14
C ARG A 316 11.56 7.14 7.28
N VAL A 317 11.46 7.89 6.20
CA VAL A 317 10.64 9.08 6.09
C VAL A 317 9.72 8.91 4.90
N PHE A 318 8.45 9.17 5.11
CA PHE A 318 7.45 9.16 4.05
C PHE A 318 6.55 10.37 4.19
N TRP A 319 6.20 11.00 3.06
CA TRP A 319 5.13 11.98 3.02
C TRP A 319 4.43 11.96 1.66
N LYS A 320 3.15 12.31 1.66
CA LYS A 320 2.27 12.29 0.51
C LYS A 320 1.29 13.45 0.56
N PHE A 321 1.15 14.13 -0.56
CA PHE A 321 0.13 15.14 -0.78
C PHE A 321 -0.80 14.71 -1.88
N ASN A 322 -2.11 14.87 -1.65
CA ASN A 322 -3.14 14.64 -2.63
C ASN A 322 -3.89 15.93 -2.88
N TYR A 323 -3.98 16.35 -4.12
CA TYR A 323 -4.63 17.57 -4.54
C TYR A 323 -5.66 17.32 -5.64
N ASN A 324 -6.93 17.65 -5.35
CA ASN A 324 -7.99 17.66 -6.34
C ASN A 324 -7.99 19.01 -7.03
N ILE A 325 -7.50 19.06 -8.27
CA ILE A 325 -7.49 20.27 -9.11
C ILE A 325 -8.91 20.61 -9.54
N ALA A 326 -9.66 19.59 -9.97
CA ALA A 326 -11.06 19.65 -10.38
C ALA A 326 -11.74 18.31 -10.04
N ALA A 327 -13.04 18.21 -10.28
CA ALA A 327 -13.82 17.00 -9.96
C ALA A 327 -13.21 15.71 -10.57
N ASN A 328 -12.64 15.82 -11.77
CA ASN A 328 -12.09 14.68 -12.53
C ASN A 328 -10.56 14.72 -12.64
N HIS A 329 -9.88 15.60 -11.90
CA HIS A 329 -8.43 15.76 -11.99
C HIS A 329 -7.78 15.78 -10.63
N ARG A 330 -6.93 14.81 -10.37
CA ARG A 330 -6.16 14.66 -9.13
C ARG A 330 -4.66 14.61 -9.42
N VAL A 331 -3.89 15.26 -8.58
CA VAL A 331 -2.42 15.11 -8.53
C VAL A 331 -2.04 14.57 -7.17
N MET A 332 -1.22 13.55 -7.17
CA MET A 332 -0.56 13.02 -5.99
C MET A 332 0.93 13.30 -6.11
N HIS A 333 1.54 13.76 -5.03
CA HIS A 333 2.98 13.85 -4.90
C HIS A 333 3.40 13.14 -3.63
N GLY A 334 4.29 12.17 -3.78
CA GLY A 334 4.84 11.39 -2.69
C GLY A 334 6.36 11.47 -2.64
N TYR A 335 6.90 11.21 -1.47
CA TYR A 335 8.32 11.06 -1.24
C TYR A 335 8.53 9.97 -0.20
N HIS A 336 9.46 9.09 -0.49
CA HIS A 336 9.93 8.06 0.43
C HIS A 336 11.45 8.13 0.48
N ASP A 337 12.01 7.98 1.67
CA ASP A 337 13.44 7.82 1.88
C ASP A 337 13.69 6.82 3.01
N ASP A 338 14.57 5.85 2.76
CA ASP A 338 15.02 4.87 3.72
C ASP A 338 16.53 4.93 3.86
N TYR A 339 16.98 5.45 4.98
CA TYR A 339 18.37 5.37 5.42
C TYR A 339 18.57 4.05 6.17
N TYR A 340 19.66 3.36 5.85
CA TYR A 340 20.09 2.17 6.57
C TYR A 340 21.59 2.21 6.90
N TRP A 341 21.94 1.58 8.01
CA TRP A 341 23.31 1.40 8.47
C TRP A 341 23.47 -0.03 9.00
N ILE A 342 24.23 -0.85 8.29
CA ILE A 342 24.39 -2.29 8.53
C ILE A 342 25.91 -2.61 8.50
N PRO A 343 26.59 -2.68 9.65
CA PRO A 343 27.97 -3.13 9.69
C PRO A 343 28.05 -4.63 9.39
N THR A 344 29.06 -5.00 8.61
CA THR A 344 29.35 -6.41 8.34
C THR A 344 29.74 -7.12 9.63
N VAL A 345 29.13 -8.28 9.87
CA VAL A 345 29.42 -9.11 11.04
C VAL A 345 30.57 -10.06 10.74
N PRO A 346 31.47 -10.36 11.69
CA PRO A 346 32.48 -11.40 11.53
C PRO A 346 31.84 -12.76 11.25
N SER A 347 32.49 -13.57 10.47
CA SER A 347 32.10 -14.95 10.22
C SER A 347 33.30 -15.88 10.42
N ALA A 348 33.13 -17.18 10.29
CA ALA A 348 34.22 -18.13 10.31
C ALA A 348 35.29 -17.84 9.21
N PHE A 349 34.90 -17.08 8.17
CA PHE A 349 35.75 -16.77 7.01
C PHE A 349 36.12 -15.28 6.92
N THR A 350 35.60 -14.42 7.80
CA THR A 350 35.80 -12.99 7.77
C THR A 350 36.40 -12.51 9.08
N ALA A 351 37.63 -12.03 9.04
CA ALA A 351 38.30 -11.53 10.24
C ALA A 351 37.68 -10.20 10.70
N PRO A 352 37.61 -9.91 12.02
CA PRO A 352 37.07 -8.65 12.54
C PRO A 352 37.73 -7.40 11.98
N THR A 353 38.99 -7.52 11.56
CA THR A 353 39.77 -6.41 10.98
C THR A 353 39.41 -6.08 9.52
N THR A 354 38.61 -6.93 8.88
CA THR A 354 38.18 -6.77 7.49
C THR A 354 36.69 -6.43 7.36
N LEU A 355 36.07 -6.04 8.48
CA LEU A 355 34.64 -5.71 8.49
C LEU A 355 34.39 -4.41 7.72
N GLY A 356 33.42 -4.48 6.85
CA GLY A 356 32.91 -3.35 6.10
C GLY A 356 31.68 -2.72 6.75
N LEU A 357 31.16 -1.71 6.12
CA LEU A 357 29.93 -1.04 6.48
C LEU A 357 29.07 -0.91 5.22
N SER A 358 27.84 -1.41 5.28
CA SER A 358 26.83 -1.13 4.27
C SER A 358 25.91 -0.03 4.80
N HIS A 359 25.84 1.07 4.09
CA HIS A 359 24.94 2.17 4.42
C HIS A 359 24.48 2.87 3.15
N GLY A 360 23.34 3.52 3.19
CA GLY A 360 22.81 4.27 2.06
C GLY A 360 21.51 4.96 2.36
N ASP A 361 21.12 5.80 1.45
CA ASP A 361 19.82 6.46 1.36
C ASP A 361 19.18 6.05 0.04
N ASN A 362 17.85 5.86 0.02
CA ASN A 362 17.09 5.54 -1.18
C ASN A 362 15.94 6.54 -1.38
N PRO A 363 16.23 7.80 -1.72
CA PRO A 363 15.17 8.79 -1.95
C PRO A 363 14.37 8.45 -3.20
N THR A 364 13.08 8.32 -3.04
CA THR A 364 12.14 7.96 -4.12
C THR A 364 11.01 8.98 -4.19
N PRO A 365 11.18 10.08 -4.93
CA PRO A 365 10.09 10.99 -5.23
C PRO A 365 9.19 10.42 -6.32
N ASN A 366 7.88 10.61 -6.18
CA ASN A 366 6.93 10.26 -7.22
C ASN A 366 5.87 11.34 -7.41
N VAL A 367 5.38 11.46 -8.64
CA VAL A 367 4.24 12.33 -8.99
C VAL A 367 3.31 11.53 -9.87
N VAL A 368 2.05 11.43 -9.47
CA VAL A 368 1.01 10.74 -10.24
C VAL A 368 -0.13 11.72 -10.52
N TYR A 369 -0.51 11.80 -11.79
CA TYR A 369 -1.69 12.51 -12.22
C TYR A 369 -2.76 11.50 -12.65
N THR A 370 -3.98 11.67 -12.14
CA THR A 370 -5.16 10.88 -12.53
C THR A 370 -6.21 11.84 -13.07
N GLY A 371 -6.60 11.64 -14.33
CA GLY A 371 -7.70 12.35 -15.00
C GLY A 371 -8.71 11.33 -15.55
N VAL A 372 -10.01 11.64 -15.42
CA VAL A 372 -11.12 10.79 -15.89
C VAL A 372 -12.02 11.58 -16.82
#